data_37a757982469945f84137950b54a4bb3
#
_entry.id   37a757982469945f84137950b54a4bb3
#
_cell.length_a   1.000
_cell.length_b   1.000
_cell.length_c   1.000
_cell.angle_alpha   90.00
_cell.angle_beta   90.00
_cell.angle_gamma   90.00
#
_symmetry.space_group_name_H-M   'P 1'
#
loop_
_entity.id
_entity.type
_entity.pdbx_description
1 polymer ?
#
loop_
_entity_poly.entity_id
_entity_poly.type
_entity_poly.pdbx_seq_one_letter_code
_entity_poly.pdbx_strand_id
1 'polypeptide(L)'
;MDDLTDLKCPRCKTPADESKDIRFCAHCNRPLPSEIQSAIKNREESAKAQIDKELEMQINKIICTTAPNLPGYQIKETLEIVTSECVFGMNMFRDIFASLSDVFGGRSNASQKILRDARKICLRELKKEAMEIGADAIIAIKLDYNEFSGAGKSMLFLVASGTAVKIEPMTTNEK
;
A
#
# COMPACT_ATOMS: atom_id res chain seq x y z
N MET A 1 -22.92 -22.30 0.56
CA MET A 1 -21.67 -22.44 -0.22
C MET A 1 -22.11 -22.69 -1.64
N ASP A 2 -22.52 -21.63 -2.31
CA ASP A 2 -23.02 -21.70 -3.68
C ASP A 2 -21.84 -21.83 -4.62
N ASP A 3 -21.90 -22.88 -5.41
CA ASP A 3 -20.89 -23.29 -6.38
C ASP A 3 -20.81 -22.28 -7.52
N LEU A 4 -19.98 -21.22 -7.33
CA LEU A 4 -19.74 -20.15 -8.29
C LEU A 4 -18.82 -20.56 -9.45
N THR A 5 -18.63 -21.88 -9.65
CA THR A 5 -17.66 -22.41 -10.62
C THR A 5 -18.18 -22.44 -12.06
N ASP A 6 -19.41 -22.00 -12.33
CA ASP A 6 -20.02 -22.23 -13.65
C ASP A 6 -20.70 -20.99 -14.25
N LEU A 7 -19.99 -19.83 -14.26
CA LEU A 7 -20.45 -18.66 -15.00
C LEU A 7 -20.32 -18.92 -16.51
N LYS A 8 -21.37 -19.50 -17.10
CA LYS A 8 -21.42 -19.81 -18.54
C LYS A 8 -22.35 -18.86 -19.29
N CYS A 9 -21.94 -18.52 -20.50
CA CYS A 9 -22.82 -17.82 -21.41
C CYS A 9 -24.10 -18.66 -21.64
N PRO A 10 -25.31 -18.11 -21.42
CA PRO A 10 -26.55 -18.91 -21.56
C PRO A 10 -26.75 -19.44 -22.97
N ARG A 11 -26.10 -18.87 -23.98
CA ARG A 11 -26.30 -19.23 -25.39
C ARG A 11 -25.28 -20.22 -25.92
N CYS A 12 -23.98 -20.00 -25.73
CA CYS A 12 -22.93 -20.86 -26.26
C CYS A 12 -22.30 -21.78 -25.21
N LYS A 13 -22.71 -21.65 -23.94
CA LYS A 13 -22.23 -22.44 -22.80
C LYS A 13 -20.75 -22.34 -22.49
N THR A 14 -20.01 -21.41 -23.15
CA THR A 14 -18.59 -21.13 -22.85
C THR A 14 -18.46 -20.35 -21.54
N PRO A 15 -17.35 -20.51 -20.79
CA PRO A 15 -17.08 -19.70 -19.62
C PRO A 15 -17.15 -18.21 -19.95
N ALA A 16 -17.83 -17.43 -19.11
CA ALA A 16 -18.05 -16.01 -19.35
C ALA A 16 -16.91 -15.14 -18.79
N ASP A 17 -16.10 -15.68 -17.89
CA ASP A 17 -14.98 -15.03 -17.22
C ASP A 17 -13.72 -14.86 -18.12
N GLU A 18 -13.67 -15.53 -19.28
CA GLU A 18 -12.61 -15.34 -20.27
C GLU A 18 -12.79 -14.09 -21.15
N SER A 19 -13.86 -13.34 -20.95
CA SER A 19 -14.19 -12.19 -21.78
C SER A 19 -13.37 -10.96 -21.38
N LYS A 20 -12.72 -10.32 -22.36
CA LYS A 20 -12.04 -9.01 -22.16
C LYS A 20 -13.00 -7.87 -21.82
N ASP A 21 -14.25 -7.99 -22.25
CA ASP A 21 -15.34 -7.05 -21.93
C ASP A 21 -16.48 -7.83 -21.26
N ILE A 22 -16.66 -7.62 -19.98
CA ILE A 22 -17.69 -8.29 -19.17
C ILE A 22 -19.13 -8.12 -19.69
N ARG A 23 -19.35 -7.16 -20.60
CA ARG A 23 -20.66 -6.93 -21.21
C ARG A 23 -21.01 -7.95 -22.30
N PHE A 24 -20.00 -8.56 -22.93
CA PHE A 24 -20.19 -9.45 -24.06
C PHE A 24 -19.44 -10.77 -23.88
N CYS A 25 -20.03 -11.85 -24.37
CA CYS A 25 -19.39 -13.15 -24.38
C CYS A 25 -18.19 -13.16 -25.36
N ALA A 26 -17.02 -13.59 -24.91
CA ALA A 26 -15.80 -13.67 -25.74
C ALA A 26 -15.96 -14.56 -26.99
N HIS A 27 -16.77 -15.62 -26.88
CA HIS A 27 -16.93 -16.61 -27.95
C HIS A 27 -18.01 -16.24 -28.98
N CYS A 28 -19.22 -15.83 -28.52
CA CYS A 28 -20.33 -15.57 -29.42
C CYS A 28 -20.65 -14.08 -29.62
N ASN A 29 -19.87 -13.20 -28.98
CA ASN A 29 -19.98 -11.73 -29.02
C ASN A 29 -21.39 -11.17 -28.75
N ARG A 30 -22.19 -11.90 -27.97
CA ARG A 30 -23.51 -11.46 -27.54
C ARG A 30 -23.48 -10.88 -26.15
N PRO A 31 -24.40 -9.91 -25.86
CA PRO A 31 -24.46 -9.33 -24.54
C PRO A 31 -24.76 -10.41 -23.48
N LEU A 32 -24.02 -10.36 -22.39
CA LEU A 32 -24.21 -11.20 -21.22
C LEU A 32 -25.32 -10.60 -20.34
N PRO A 33 -26.14 -11.43 -19.68
CA PRO A 33 -27.11 -10.96 -18.69
C PRO A 33 -26.44 -10.15 -17.57
N SER A 34 -27.12 -9.17 -17.03
CA SER A 34 -26.62 -8.28 -15.96
C SER A 34 -26.17 -9.07 -14.72
N GLU A 35 -26.84 -10.17 -14.42
CA GLU A 35 -26.50 -11.07 -13.30
C GLU A 35 -25.12 -11.70 -13.49
N ILE A 36 -24.81 -12.16 -14.71
CA ILE A 36 -23.48 -12.73 -15.03
C ILE A 36 -22.42 -11.64 -15.01
N GLN A 37 -22.71 -10.46 -15.54
CA GLN A 37 -21.77 -9.32 -15.50
C GLN A 37 -21.44 -8.93 -14.07
N SER A 38 -22.43 -8.83 -13.19
CA SER A 38 -22.22 -8.49 -11.77
C SER A 38 -21.47 -9.59 -11.03
N ALA A 39 -21.73 -10.86 -11.35
CA ALA A 39 -21.03 -11.98 -10.73
C ALA A 39 -19.54 -12.02 -11.14
N ILE A 40 -19.22 -11.77 -12.42
CA ILE A 40 -17.83 -11.65 -12.89
C ILE A 40 -17.11 -10.49 -12.15
N LYS A 41 -17.74 -9.31 -12.13
CA LYS A 41 -17.19 -8.13 -11.45
C LYS A 41 -16.91 -8.40 -9.98
N ASN A 42 -17.86 -8.99 -9.26
CA ASN A 42 -17.70 -9.34 -7.85
C ASN A 42 -16.56 -10.34 -7.63
N ARG A 43 -16.39 -11.30 -8.54
CA ARG A 43 -15.29 -12.26 -8.49
C ARG A 43 -13.94 -11.61 -8.70
N GLU A 44 -13.82 -10.71 -9.68
CA GLU A 44 -12.60 -9.93 -9.95
C GLU A 44 -12.25 -9.02 -8.76
N GLU A 45 -13.23 -8.31 -8.19
CA GLU A 45 -13.04 -7.48 -7.01
C GLU A 45 -12.61 -8.30 -5.79
N SER A 46 -13.21 -9.49 -5.59
CA SER A 46 -12.85 -10.39 -4.50
C SER A 46 -11.44 -10.96 -4.69
N ALA A 47 -11.07 -11.36 -5.90
CA ALA A 47 -9.74 -11.87 -6.22
C ALA A 47 -8.68 -10.78 -6.01
N LYS A 48 -8.96 -9.55 -6.47
CA LYS A 48 -8.09 -8.39 -6.25
C LYS A 48 -7.92 -8.09 -4.77
N ALA A 49 -9.00 -8.09 -4.00
CA ALA A 49 -8.96 -7.86 -2.56
C ALA A 49 -8.14 -8.93 -1.82
N GLN A 50 -8.15 -10.18 -2.29
CA GLN A 50 -7.33 -11.25 -1.73
C GLN A 50 -5.84 -11.03 -2.03
N ILE A 51 -5.51 -10.66 -3.27
CA ILE A 51 -4.12 -10.34 -3.67
C ILE A 51 -3.60 -9.14 -2.87
N ASP A 52 -4.39 -8.07 -2.75
CA ASP A 52 -4.02 -6.89 -1.99
C ASP A 52 -3.80 -7.22 -0.50
N LYS A 53 -4.64 -8.09 0.07
CA LYS A 53 -4.49 -8.55 1.45
C LYS A 53 -3.23 -9.38 1.67
N GLU A 54 -2.90 -10.26 0.74
CA GLU A 54 -1.67 -11.06 0.81
C GLU A 54 -0.43 -10.16 0.71
N LEU A 55 -0.45 -9.21 -0.24
CA LEU A 55 0.61 -8.21 -0.39
C LEU A 55 0.80 -7.40 0.90
N GLU A 56 -0.29 -6.93 1.53
CA GLU A 56 -0.22 -6.21 2.81
C GLU A 56 0.37 -7.08 3.92
N MET A 57 0.03 -8.36 3.97
CA MET A 57 0.62 -9.26 4.95
C MET A 57 2.13 -9.43 4.74
N GLN A 58 2.59 -9.50 3.50
CA GLN A 58 4.02 -9.60 3.19
C GLN A 58 4.76 -8.30 3.52
N ILE A 59 4.23 -7.15 3.13
CA ILE A 59 4.77 -5.83 3.48
C ILE A 59 4.90 -5.68 5.00
N ASN A 60 3.90 -6.15 5.76
CA ASN A 60 3.91 -6.03 7.22
C ASN A 60 4.93 -6.94 7.92
N LYS A 61 5.47 -7.97 7.25
CA LYS A 61 6.57 -8.79 7.78
C LYS A 61 7.89 -8.04 7.83
N ILE A 62 8.08 -7.02 6.98
CA ILE A 62 9.30 -6.23 6.96
C ILE A 62 9.46 -5.46 8.28
N ILE A 63 10.54 -5.75 8.99
CA ILE A 63 10.88 -5.09 10.26
C ILE A 63 11.49 -3.72 9.95
N CYS A 64 11.04 -2.69 10.64
CA CYS A 64 11.51 -1.32 10.47
C CYS A 64 12.06 -0.77 11.78
N THR A 65 13.26 -0.19 11.74
CA THR A 65 13.86 0.47 12.91
C THR A 65 14.70 1.68 12.51
N THR A 66 14.76 2.66 13.39
CA THR A 66 15.68 3.80 13.28
C THR A 66 17.08 3.46 13.81
N ALA A 67 17.22 2.36 14.55
CA ALA A 67 18.52 1.88 15.04
C ALA A 67 19.36 1.28 13.89
N PRO A 68 20.69 1.34 13.96
CA PRO A 68 21.57 0.76 12.95
C PRO A 68 21.62 -0.78 13.01
N ASN A 69 21.08 -1.39 14.05
CA ASN A 69 21.04 -2.83 14.29
C ASN A 69 19.72 -3.25 14.91
N LEU A 70 19.43 -4.54 14.84
CA LEU A 70 18.23 -5.16 15.40
C LEU A 70 18.62 -6.08 16.56
N PRO A 71 18.14 -5.81 17.79
CA PRO A 71 18.36 -6.70 18.93
C PRO A 71 17.82 -8.12 18.64
N GLY A 72 18.61 -9.14 18.92
CA GLY A 72 18.25 -10.54 18.69
C GLY A 72 18.45 -11.05 17.27
N TYR A 73 18.91 -10.18 16.37
CA TYR A 73 19.23 -10.53 14.99
C TYR A 73 20.62 -10.05 14.60
N GLN A 74 21.28 -10.78 13.73
CA GLN A 74 22.49 -10.32 13.05
C GLN A 74 22.18 -10.01 11.59
N ILE A 75 22.85 -9.00 11.04
CA ILE A 75 22.76 -8.65 9.62
C ILE A 75 23.57 -9.69 8.85
N LYS A 76 22.89 -10.46 8.00
CA LYS A 76 23.51 -11.44 7.12
C LYS A 76 24.04 -10.80 5.85
N GLU A 77 23.27 -9.87 5.30
CA GLU A 77 23.57 -9.21 4.05
C GLU A 77 22.96 -7.80 4.04
N THR A 78 23.72 -6.82 3.60
CA THR A 78 23.20 -5.49 3.28
C THR A 78 22.89 -5.46 1.79
N LEU A 79 21.63 -5.17 1.45
CA LEU A 79 21.16 -5.20 0.07
C LEU A 79 21.34 -3.84 -0.61
N GLU A 80 20.50 -2.86 -0.25
CA GLU A 80 20.44 -1.59 -0.93
C GLU A 80 19.91 -0.49 0.00
N ILE A 81 20.09 0.77 -0.41
CA ILE A 81 19.39 1.92 0.19
C ILE A 81 18.02 2.00 -0.46
N VAL A 82 16.98 1.95 0.36
CA VAL A 82 15.58 2.11 -0.06
C VAL A 82 15.07 3.49 0.34
N THR A 83 14.25 4.09 -0.53
CA THR A 83 13.67 5.42 -0.31
C THR A 83 12.20 5.43 -0.72
N SER A 84 11.43 6.27 -0.07
CA SER A 84 10.07 6.55 -0.52
C SER A 84 9.71 8.01 -0.28
N GLU A 85 8.99 8.60 -1.22
CA GLU A 85 8.61 10.00 -1.20
C GLU A 85 7.08 10.14 -1.23
N CYS A 86 6.56 10.94 -0.32
CA CYS A 86 5.16 11.33 -0.29
C CYS A 86 5.02 12.84 -0.45
N VAL A 87 4.29 13.27 -1.47
CA VAL A 87 4.03 14.68 -1.75
C VAL A 87 2.57 15.00 -1.46
N PHE A 88 2.34 15.98 -0.60
CA PHE A 88 1.00 16.44 -0.24
C PHE A 88 0.80 17.88 -0.72
N GLY A 89 -0.09 18.04 -1.71
CA GLY A 89 -0.43 19.37 -2.25
C GLY A 89 -1.43 20.14 -1.38
N MET A 90 -1.44 21.47 -1.54
CA MET A 90 -2.29 22.44 -0.79
C MET A 90 -3.77 22.12 -0.73
N ASN A 91 -4.35 21.54 -1.77
CA ASN A 91 -5.80 21.29 -1.79
C ASN A 91 -6.20 20.30 -0.68
N MET A 92 -5.35 19.33 -0.40
CA MET A 92 -5.56 18.36 0.66
C MET A 92 -5.44 19.01 2.06
N PHE A 93 -4.53 20.00 2.20
CA PHE A 93 -4.43 20.80 3.43
C PHE A 93 -5.56 21.80 3.56
N ARG A 94 -5.97 22.45 2.46
CA ARG A 94 -6.97 23.50 2.45
C ARG A 94 -8.35 22.99 2.87
N ASP A 95 -8.75 21.80 2.41
CA ASP A 95 -10.03 21.19 2.80
C ASP A 95 -10.04 20.79 4.28
N ILE A 96 -8.88 20.49 4.83
CA ILE A 96 -8.71 20.13 6.24
C ILE A 96 -8.57 21.38 7.12
N PHE A 97 -7.88 22.43 6.65
CA PHE A 97 -7.77 23.69 7.38
C PHE A 97 -9.05 24.53 7.27
N ALA A 98 -9.81 24.45 6.17
CA ALA A 98 -11.09 25.15 6.04
C ALA A 98 -12.14 24.63 7.02
N SER A 99 -12.11 23.34 7.35
CA SER A 99 -12.98 22.75 8.39
C SER A 99 -12.55 23.10 9.81
N LEU A 100 -11.43 23.79 10.00
CA LEU A 100 -10.83 24.11 11.30
C LEU A 100 -10.86 25.57 11.67
N SER A 101 -11.28 26.47 10.76
CA SER A 101 -11.33 27.91 11.04
C SER A 101 -12.41 28.29 12.09
N ASP A 102 -13.26 27.37 12.47
CA ASP A 102 -14.39 27.63 13.38
C ASP A 102 -14.18 27.18 14.82
N VAL A 103 -13.03 26.62 15.20
CA VAL A 103 -12.81 26.19 16.57
C VAL A 103 -11.45 26.64 17.11
N PHE A 104 -11.49 27.66 17.94
CA PHE A 104 -10.50 28.11 18.96
C PHE A 104 -9.14 27.40 19.02
N GLY A 105 -8.06 28.13 18.76
CA GLY A 105 -6.74 28.16 19.43
C GLY A 105 -6.18 26.89 20.07
N GLY A 106 -6.24 25.72 19.41
CA GLY A 106 -5.60 24.50 19.88
C GLY A 106 -4.81 23.84 18.77
N ARG A 107 -3.69 23.16 19.09
CA ARG A 107 -2.92 22.33 18.16
C ARG A 107 -3.90 21.50 17.33
N SER A 108 -3.99 21.79 16.03
CA SER A 108 -4.99 21.18 15.16
C SER A 108 -4.80 19.66 15.11
N ASN A 109 -5.70 18.93 15.74
CA ASN A 109 -5.76 17.46 15.67
C ASN A 109 -5.79 16.95 14.24
N ALA A 110 -6.33 17.75 13.31
CA ALA A 110 -6.38 17.43 11.90
C ALA A 110 -5.00 17.49 11.22
N SER A 111 -4.19 18.50 11.49
CA SER A 111 -2.82 18.59 10.95
C SER A 111 -1.96 17.43 11.47
N GLN A 112 -2.11 17.06 12.75
CA GLN A 112 -1.40 15.93 13.31
C GLN A 112 -1.87 14.60 12.70
N LYS A 113 -3.15 14.46 12.37
CA LYS A 113 -3.70 13.28 11.69
C LYS A 113 -3.08 13.13 10.30
N ILE A 114 -3.01 14.23 9.52
CA ILE A 114 -2.43 14.20 8.17
C ILE A 114 -0.97 13.78 8.22
N LEU A 115 -0.15 14.41 9.08
CA LEU A 115 1.26 14.05 9.21
C LEU A 115 1.45 12.59 9.64
N ARG A 116 0.56 12.08 10.48
CA ARG A 116 0.56 10.69 10.90
C ARG A 116 0.21 9.74 9.76
N ASP A 117 -0.81 10.08 8.96
CA ASP A 117 -1.25 9.29 7.83
C ASP A 117 -0.21 9.34 6.69
N ALA A 118 0.37 10.52 6.43
CA ALA A 118 1.50 10.71 5.52
C ALA A 118 2.67 9.78 5.87
N ARG A 119 3.07 9.78 7.14
CA ARG A 119 4.15 8.91 7.62
C ARG A 119 3.84 7.42 7.43
N LYS A 120 2.59 7.01 7.70
CA LYS A 120 2.18 5.61 7.50
C LYS A 120 2.29 5.20 6.04
N ILE A 121 1.81 6.06 5.13
CA ILE A 121 1.88 5.82 3.68
C ILE A 121 3.35 5.70 3.25
N CYS A 122 4.18 6.67 3.62
CA CYS A 122 5.59 6.69 3.25
C CYS A 122 6.34 5.45 3.78
N LEU A 123 6.14 5.07 5.04
CA LEU A 123 6.74 3.86 5.61
C LEU A 123 6.21 2.57 4.97
N ARG A 124 4.96 2.55 4.52
CA ARG A 124 4.39 1.41 3.80
C ARG A 124 5.05 1.25 2.43
N GLU A 125 5.19 2.33 1.66
CA GLU A 125 5.88 2.28 0.36
C GLU A 125 7.36 1.90 0.52
N LEU A 126 8.06 2.42 1.55
CA LEU A 126 9.41 2.02 1.88
C LEU A 126 9.55 0.51 2.15
N LYS A 127 8.60 -0.05 2.92
CA LYS A 127 8.54 -1.49 3.17
C LYS A 127 8.28 -2.30 1.91
N LYS A 128 7.41 -1.79 1.02
CA LYS A 128 7.10 -2.43 -0.25
C LYS A 128 8.34 -2.51 -1.13
N GLU A 129 9.10 -1.44 -1.26
CA GLU A 129 10.36 -1.39 -1.99
C GLU A 129 11.36 -2.41 -1.42
N ALA A 130 11.54 -2.44 -0.10
CA ALA A 130 12.41 -3.42 0.55
C ALA A 130 11.96 -4.87 0.32
N MET A 131 10.66 -5.14 0.35
CA MET A 131 10.10 -6.46 0.06
C MET A 131 10.39 -6.89 -1.40
N GLU A 132 10.27 -5.98 -2.36
CA GLU A 132 10.51 -6.26 -3.79
C GLU A 132 11.96 -6.69 -4.07
N ILE A 133 12.92 -6.18 -3.29
CA ILE A 133 14.33 -6.60 -3.36
C ILE A 133 14.66 -7.77 -2.42
N GLY A 134 13.67 -8.36 -1.76
CA GLY A 134 13.81 -9.54 -0.91
C GLY A 134 14.45 -9.28 0.45
N ALA A 135 14.33 -8.07 1.00
CA ALA A 135 14.81 -7.75 2.34
C ALA A 135 13.90 -8.34 3.42
N ASP A 136 14.46 -8.56 4.59
CA ASP A 136 13.73 -8.96 5.81
C ASP A 136 13.49 -7.76 6.73
N ALA A 137 14.36 -6.75 6.66
CA ALA A 137 14.30 -5.57 7.52
C ALA A 137 14.86 -4.32 6.84
N ILE A 138 14.45 -3.16 7.36
CA ILE A 138 15.01 -1.84 7.05
C ILE A 138 15.54 -1.25 8.33
N ILE A 139 16.83 -0.94 8.36
CA ILE A 139 17.55 -0.35 9.50
C ILE A 139 17.92 1.10 9.23
N ALA A 140 18.27 1.83 10.28
CA ALA A 140 18.70 3.24 10.22
C ALA A 140 17.72 4.14 9.47
N ILE A 141 16.41 3.90 9.61
CA ILE A 141 15.39 4.69 8.92
C ILE A 141 15.45 6.14 9.38
N LYS A 142 15.42 7.06 8.41
CA LYS A 142 15.25 8.50 8.60
C LYS A 142 13.95 8.96 7.93
N LEU A 143 13.33 9.95 8.52
CA LEU A 143 12.11 10.59 8.02
C LEU A 143 12.38 12.10 7.96
N ASP A 144 12.44 12.64 6.76
CA ASP A 144 12.69 14.07 6.53
C ASP A 144 11.42 14.74 6.02
N TYR A 145 11.02 15.80 6.73
CA TYR A 145 9.86 16.62 6.39
C TYR A 145 10.35 17.94 5.82
N ASN A 146 9.98 18.23 4.58
CA ASN A 146 10.32 19.47 3.91
C ASN A 146 9.05 20.17 3.45
N GLU A 147 8.97 21.48 3.72
CA GLU A 147 7.89 22.32 3.24
C GLU A 147 8.41 23.27 2.17
N PHE A 148 7.73 23.30 1.04
CA PHE A 148 7.98 24.28 -0.02
C PHE A 148 6.81 25.24 -0.09
N SER A 149 7.07 26.53 0.19
CA SER A 149 6.10 27.60 0.09
C SER A 149 6.52 28.56 -1.02
N GLY A 150 5.67 28.78 -2.02
CA GLY A 150 5.93 29.71 -3.12
C GLY A 150 4.68 30.03 -3.92
N ALA A 151 4.56 31.27 -4.39
CA ALA A 151 3.46 31.76 -5.24
C ALA A 151 2.05 31.44 -4.69
N GLY A 152 1.88 31.50 -3.34
CA GLY A 152 0.60 31.21 -2.69
C GLY A 152 0.24 29.72 -2.63
N LYS A 153 1.20 28.83 -2.89
CA LYS A 153 1.05 27.39 -2.77
C LYS A 153 2.09 26.86 -1.80
N SER A 154 1.68 26.00 -0.87
CA SER A 154 2.57 25.21 -0.02
C SER A 154 2.42 23.74 -0.34
N MET A 155 3.51 23.01 -0.31
CA MET A 155 3.56 21.56 -0.50
C MET A 155 4.40 20.97 0.61
N LEU A 156 3.95 19.88 1.19
CA LEU A 156 4.72 19.10 2.16
C LEU A 156 5.31 17.88 1.46
N PHE A 157 6.61 17.71 1.60
CA PHE A 157 7.33 16.52 1.19
C PHE A 157 7.73 15.73 2.43
N LEU A 158 7.43 14.46 2.40
CA LEU A 158 7.96 13.51 3.37
C LEU A 158 8.79 12.49 2.62
N VAL A 159 10.05 12.40 2.99
CA VAL A 159 11.00 11.41 2.47
C VAL A 159 11.33 10.44 3.58
N ALA A 160 11.16 9.16 3.32
CA ALA A 160 11.69 8.09 4.17
C ALA A 160 12.88 7.45 3.45
N SER A 161 13.95 7.18 4.17
CA SER A 161 15.12 6.45 3.66
C SER A 161 15.62 5.48 4.71
N GLY A 162 16.24 4.39 4.27
CA GLY A 162 16.81 3.39 5.15
C GLY A 162 17.67 2.39 4.40
N THR A 163 18.30 1.47 5.11
CA THR A 163 19.10 0.40 4.53
C THR A 163 18.35 -0.91 4.63
N ALA A 164 18.06 -1.51 3.49
CA ALA A 164 17.44 -2.82 3.38
C ALA A 164 18.45 -3.92 3.63
N VAL A 165 18.11 -4.86 4.51
CA VAL A 165 19.01 -5.93 4.95
C VAL A 165 18.30 -7.27 5.03
N LYS A 166 19.07 -8.35 4.84
CA LYS A 166 18.70 -9.70 5.28
C LYS A 166 19.23 -9.94 6.68
N ILE A 167 18.40 -10.55 7.51
CA ILE A 167 18.73 -10.83 8.90
C ILE A 167 18.58 -12.31 9.22
N GLU A 168 19.30 -12.75 10.23
CA GLU A 168 19.13 -14.09 10.82
C GLU A 168 19.08 -13.97 12.34
N PRO A 169 18.30 -14.82 13.03
CA PRO A 169 18.25 -14.82 14.48
C PRO A 169 19.63 -15.09 15.09
N MET A 170 20.01 -14.34 16.12
CA MET A 170 21.18 -14.68 16.91
C MET A 170 20.91 -15.99 17.65
N THR A 171 21.66 -17.03 17.34
CA THR A 171 21.66 -18.23 18.15
C THR A 171 22.32 -17.91 19.49
N THR A 172 21.53 -17.75 20.55
CA THR A 172 22.02 -17.75 21.91
C THR A 172 22.54 -19.17 22.20
N ASN A 173 23.86 -19.38 22.05
CA ASN A 173 24.51 -20.53 22.69
C ASN A 173 24.39 -20.28 24.20
N GLU A 174 23.40 -20.86 24.83
CA GLU A 174 23.39 -21.01 26.29
C GLU A 174 24.64 -21.81 26.69
N LYS A 175 25.54 -21.13 27.41
CA LYS A 175 26.60 -21.78 28.20
C LYS A 175 26.11 -22.01 29.61
#